data_3de0f306dd974c9d0e0966b1f6db1e6f
#
_entry.id   3de0f306dd974c9d0e0966b1f6db1e6f
#
_cell.length_a   1.000
_cell.length_b   1.000
_cell.length_c   1.000
_cell.angle_alpha   90.00
_cell.angle_beta   90.00
_cell.angle_gamma   90.00
#
_symmetry.space_group_name_H-M   'P 1'
#
loop_
_entity.id
_entity.type
_entity.pdbx_description
1 polymer ?
#
loop_
_entity_poly.entity_id
_entity_poly.type
_entity_poly.pdbx_seq_one_letter_code
_entity_poly.pdbx_strand_id
1 'polypeptide(L)'
;MKFLKENKSTIEPIIYTSGIPAYTNMLIDLIDPKREIFEHRLYQNACYLFEKRDEDIFYMIKDITRFKNVRDMNRSILIDPNPLNFILSPENGLPFVGYNAELHTSGSDKDEYLIGMTDIIKEVGEQKDVRGYLKENYNIRQYLKNAKLM
;
A
#
# COMPACT_ATOMS: atom_id res chain seq x y z
N MET A 1 2.06 9.55 11.15
CA MET A 1 1.02 9.40 12.21
C MET A 1 0.18 10.68 12.41
N LYS A 2 0.78 11.85 12.64
CA LYS A 2 0.04 13.13 12.84
C LYS A 2 -0.95 13.40 11.70
N PHE A 3 -0.48 13.36 10.45
CA PHE A 3 -1.31 13.55 9.25
C PHE A 3 -2.56 12.64 9.21
N LEU A 4 -2.41 11.34 9.49
CA LEU A 4 -3.54 10.39 9.50
C LEU A 4 -4.55 10.69 10.60
N LYS A 5 -4.08 11.12 11.77
CA LYS A 5 -4.97 11.55 12.89
C LYS A 5 -5.79 12.78 12.51
N GLU A 6 -5.14 13.77 11.91
CA GLU A 6 -5.78 15.04 11.52
C GLU A 6 -6.78 14.85 10.37
N ASN A 7 -6.62 13.81 9.55
CA ASN A 7 -7.48 13.52 8.39
C ASN A 7 -8.38 12.29 8.59
N LYS A 8 -8.59 11.84 9.81
CA LYS A 8 -9.38 10.64 10.12
C LYS A 8 -10.83 10.68 9.61
N SER A 9 -11.42 11.86 9.44
CA SER A 9 -12.77 12.02 8.90
C SER A 9 -12.86 11.81 7.38
N THR A 10 -11.75 11.87 6.67
CA THR A 10 -11.68 11.81 5.20
C THR A 10 -10.83 10.65 4.68
N ILE A 11 -9.93 10.10 5.51
CA ILE A 11 -9.03 9.01 5.17
C ILE A 11 -9.26 7.84 6.13
N GLU A 12 -9.54 6.66 5.59
CA GLU A 12 -9.58 5.39 6.30
C GLU A 12 -8.28 4.62 6.02
N PRO A 13 -7.27 4.69 6.91
CA PRO A 13 -6.04 3.95 6.71
C PRO A 13 -6.21 2.49 7.16
N ILE A 14 -5.87 1.56 6.26
CA ILE A 14 -5.96 0.13 6.48
C ILE A 14 -4.58 -0.48 6.35
N ILE A 15 -4.15 -1.28 7.33
CA ILE A 15 -2.96 -2.10 7.20
C ILE A 15 -3.29 -3.33 6.36
N TYR A 16 -2.51 -3.55 5.29
CA TYR A 16 -2.61 -4.75 4.48
C TYR A 16 -1.21 -5.35 4.31
N THR A 17 -0.98 -6.52 4.88
CA THR A 17 0.35 -7.16 4.92
C THR A 17 0.28 -8.65 4.60
N SER A 18 1.36 -9.19 4.01
CA SER A 18 1.58 -10.64 3.90
C SER A 18 2.14 -11.28 5.18
N GLY A 19 2.37 -10.47 6.21
CA GLY A 19 2.83 -10.96 7.52
C GLY A 19 1.73 -11.66 8.33
N ILE A 20 2.16 -12.48 9.29
CA ILE A 20 1.25 -13.13 10.26
C ILE A 20 0.75 -12.12 11.31
N PRO A 21 -0.48 -12.32 11.85
CA PRO A 21 -1.06 -11.39 12.82
C PRO A 21 -0.19 -11.12 14.05
N ALA A 22 0.42 -12.15 14.63
CA ALA A 22 1.21 -12.03 15.85
C ALA A 22 2.39 -11.05 15.67
N TYR A 23 3.17 -11.21 14.60
CA TYR A 23 4.29 -10.33 14.29
C TYR A 23 3.84 -8.93 13.91
N THR A 24 2.87 -8.83 13.00
CA THR A 24 2.39 -7.53 12.50
C THR A 24 1.78 -6.69 13.62
N ASN A 25 0.94 -7.28 14.49
CA ASN A 25 0.34 -6.55 15.58
C ASN A 25 1.38 -6.01 16.57
N MET A 26 2.41 -6.80 16.88
CA MET A 26 3.51 -6.34 17.71
C MET A 26 4.15 -5.04 17.17
N LEU A 27 4.39 -4.96 15.86
CA LEU A 27 4.99 -3.77 15.25
C LEU A 27 4.01 -2.59 15.19
N ILE A 28 2.76 -2.84 14.77
CA ILE A 28 1.76 -1.77 14.63
C ILE A 28 1.34 -1.21 15.99
N ASP A 29 1.23 -2.05 17.02
CA ASP A 29 0.86 -1.61 18.37
C ASP A 29 1.96 -0.76 19.05
N LEU A 30 3.22 -0.78 18.54
CA LEU A 30 4.26 0.19 18.96
C LEU A 30 3.96 1.61 18.48
N ILE A 31 3.37 1.77 17.31
CA ILE A 31 3.09 3.09 16.70
C ILE A 31 1.63 3.54 16.85
N ASP A 32 0.71 2.62 17.07
CA ASP A 32 -0.72 2.86 17.26
C ASP A 32 -1.30 1.95 18.36
N PRO A 33 -0.84 2.09 19.63
CA PRO A 33 -1.19 1.18 20.74
C PRO A 33 -2.68 1.18 21.08
N LYS A 34 -3.39 2.26 20.78
CA LYS A 34 -4.83 2.40 21.02
C LYS A 34 -5.69 2.04 19.82
N ARG A 35 -5.07 1.69 18.69
CA ARG A 35 -5.76 1.40 17.41
C ARG A 35 -6.67 2.54 16.96
N GLU A 36 -6.24 3.77 17.20
CA GLU A 36 -7.00 4.97 16.84
C GLU A 36 -6.90 5.30 15.35
N ILE A 37 -5.84 4.82 14.68
CA ILE A 37 -5.55 5.09 13.27
C ILE A 37 -5.81 3.86 12.42
N PHE A 38 -5.17 2.74 12.76
CA PHE A 38 -5.27 1.49 12.00
C PHE A 38 -6.29 0.54 12.66
N GLU A 39 -7.57 0.89 12.54
CA GLU A 39 -8.67 0.08 13.05
C GLU A 39 -8.78 -1.25 12.30
N HIS A 40 -8.60 -1.21 10.97
CA HIS A 40 -8.65 -2.38 10.12
C HIS A 40 -7.24 -2.86 9.76
N ARG A 41 -6.99 -4.15 10.00
CA ARG A 41 -5.71 -4.81 9.72
C ARG A 41 -5.95 -6.11 8.99
N LEU A 42 -5.38 -6.23 7.81
CA LEU A 42 -5.46 -7.39 6.93
C LEU A 42 -4.09 -8.06 6.88
N TYR A 43 -4.10 -9.37 7.03
CA TYR A 43 -2.89 -10.19 7.15
C TYR A 43 -2.74 -11.15 5.97
N GLN A 44 -1.76 -12.04 6.03
CA GLN A 44 -1.47 -13.00 4.98
C GLN A 44 -2.71 -13.81 4.50
N ASN A 45 -3.63 -14.14 5.40
CA ASN A 45 -4.86 -14.87 5.06
C ASN A 45 -5.85 -14.03 4.22
N ALA A 46 -5.67 -12.73 4.16
CA ALA A 46 -6.42 -11.83 3.28
C ALA A 46 -5.73 -11.64 1.91
N CYS A 47 -4.48 -12.06 1.75
CA CYS A 47 -3.77 -12.00 0.48
C CYS A 47 -4.28 -13.07 -0.49
N TYR A 48 -4.15 -12.78 -1.78
CA TYR A 48 -4.31 -13.77 -2.84
C TYR A 48 -3.01 -14.54 -3.01
N LEU A 49 -3.08 -15.87 -2.93
CA LEU A 49 -1.93 -16.72 -3.20
C LEU A 49 -1.83 -16.96 -4.71
N PHE A 50 -0.80 -16.43 -5.32
CA PHE A 50 -0.46 -16.66 -6.71
C PHE A 50 0.67 -17.67 -6.79
N GLU A 51 0.43 -18.78 -7.51
CA GLU A 51 1.40 -19.85 -7.74
C GLU A 51 1.94 -19.76 -9.16
N LYS A 52 3.25 -19.64 -9.30
CA LYS A 52 3.95 -19.79 -10.58
C LYS A 52 4.49 -21.21 -10.66
N ARG A 53 3.67 -22.12 -11.19
CA ARG A 53 3.92 -23.58 -11.18
C ARG A 53 5.22 -24.01 -11.82
N ASP A 54 5.64 -23.29 -12.89
CA ASP A 54 6.85 -23.63 -13.63
C ASP A 54 8.14 -23.34 -12.85
N GLU A 55 8.07 -22.52 -11.82
CA GLU A 55 9.23 -22.11 -11.01
C GLU A 55 9.11 -22.53 -9.54
N ASP A 56 8.02 -23.20 -9.16
CA ASP A 56 7.71 -23.58 -7.77
C ASP A 56 7.75 -22.38 -6.79
N ILE A 57 7.32 -21.20 -7.29
CA ILE A 57 7.34 -19.93 -6.56
C ILE A 57 5.92 -19.51 -6.21
N PHE A 58 5.74 -19.11 -4.95
CA PHE A 58 4.48 -18.58 -4.42
C PHE A 58 4.61 -17.10 -4.10
N TYR A 59 3.62 -16.31 -4.55
CA TYR A 59 3.51 -14.89 -4.22
C TYR A 59 2.23 -14.61 -3.46
N MET A 60 2.32 -13.85 -2.37
CA MET A 60 1.15 -13.33 -1.68
C MET A 60 0.86 -11.92 -2.18
N ILE A 61 -0.21 -11.78 -2.96
CA ILE A 61 -0.59 -10.52 -3.61
C ILE A 61 -1.71 -9.85 -2.81
N LYS A 62 -1.60 -8.56 -2.60
CA LYS A 62 -2.60 -7.73 -1.92
C LYS A 62 -3.70 -7.35 -2.92
N ASP A 63 -4.83 -8.04 -2.85
CA ASP A 63 -5.97 -7.81 -3.74
C ASP A 63 -7.01 -6.89 -3.09
N ILE A 64 -6.98 -5.60 -3.43
CA ILE A 64 -7.98 -4.64 -2.95
C ILE A 64 -9.31 -4.73 -3.70
N THR A 65 -9.38 -5.39 -4.86
CA THR A 65 -10.64 -5.55 -5.61
C THR A 65 -11.68 -6.36 -4.85
N ARG A 66 -11.25 -7.14 -3.85
CA ARG A 66 -12.13 -7.88 -2.93
C ARG A 66 -13.06 -6.98 -2.13
N PHE A 67 -12.69 -5.72 -1.95
CA PHE A 67 -13.47 -4.76 -1.16
C PHE A 67 -14.44 -3.93 -2.00
N LYS A 68 -14.54 -4.17 -3.31
CA LYS A 68 -15.38 -3.40 -4.25
C LYS A 68 -16.87 -3.31 -3.86
N ASN A 69 -17.37 -4.26 -3.08
CA ASN A 69 -18.76 -4.28 -2.62
C ASN A 69 -19.00 -3.48 -1.33
N VAL A 70 -17.92 -3.09 -0.63
CA VAL A 70 -17.98 -2.39 0.67
C VAL A 70 -17.15 -1.10 0.69
N ARG A 71 -16.32 -0.88 -0.33
CA ARG A 71 -15.52 0.33 -0.51
C ARG A 71 -15.57 0.78 -1.96
N ASP A 72 -15.61 2.10 -2.15
CA ASP A 72 -15.55 2.69 -3.49
C ASP A 72 -14.13 2.61 -4.04
N MET A 73 -13.96 1.83 -5.12
CA MET A 73 -12.67 1.68 -5.79
C MET A 73 -12.19 2.96 -6.46
N ASN A 74 -13.10 3.91 -6.76
CA ASN A 74 -12.69 5.22 -7.26
C ASN A 74 -12.00 6.07 -6.18
N ARG A 75 -12.16 5.68 -4.92
CA ARG A 75 -11.64 6.36 -3.74
C ARG A 75 -10.63 5.53 -2.95
N SER A 76 -10.24 4.36 -3.47
CA SER A 76 -9.34 3.42 -2.80
C SER A 76 -7.97 3.42 -3.46
N ILE A 77 -6.90 3.44 -2.67
CA ILE A 77 -5.51 3.31 -3.14
C ILE A 77 -4.79 2.22 -2.37
N LEU A 78 -3.91 1.50 -3.05
CA LEU A 78 -2.95 0.59 -2.44
C LEU A 78 -1.57 1.24 -2.51
N ILE A 79 -0.95 1.49 -1.35
CA ILE A 79 0.41 2.01 -1.25
C ILE A 79 1.34 0.85 -0.92
N ASP A 80 2.28 0.53 -1.79
CA ASP A 80 3.16 -0.62 -1.60
C ASP A 80 4.49 -0.44 -2.33
N PRO A 81 5.63 -0.90 -1.77
CA PRO A 81 6.90 -0.91 -2.48
C PRO A 81 7.04 -2.05 -3.50
N ASN A 82 6.26 -3.13 -3.35
CA ASN A 82 6.36 -4.29 -4.23
C ASN A 82 5.38 -4.17 -5.40
N PRO A 83 5.86 -4.03 -6.66
CA PRO A 83 5.01 -3.86 -7.82
C PRO A 83 4.08 -5.04 -8.09
N LEU A 84 4.40 -6.26 -7.64
CA LEU A 84 3.54 -7.42 -7.77
C LEU A 84 2.20 -7.25 -7.04
N ASN A 85 2.14 -6.45 -5.99
CA ASN A 85 0.91 -6.17 -5.27
C ASN A 85 -0.12 -5.36 -6.07
N PHE A 86 0.29 -4.77 -7.20
CA PHE A 86 -0.60 -3.99 -8.06
C PHE A 86 -1.19 -4.78 -9.23
N ILE A 87 -0.81 -6.04 -9.44
CA ILE A 87 -1.22 -6.84 -10.62
C ILE A 87 -2.74 -6.89 -10.78
N LEU A 88 -3.49 -7.05 -9.70
CA LEU A 88 -4.94 -7.19 -9.73
C LEU A 88 -5.69 -5.84 -9.76
N SER A 89 -5.02 -4.74 -9.42
CA SER A 89 -5.60 -3.39 -9.40
C SER A 89 -4.56 -2.30 -9.73
N PRO A 90 -3.95 -2.35 -10.91
CA PRO A 90 -2.84 -1.44 -11.26
C PRO A 90 -3.24 0.03 -11.32
N GLU A 91 -4.53 0.32 -11.58
CA GLU A 91 -5.05 1.69 -11.60
C GLU A 91 -5.19 2.29 -10.19
N ASN A 92 -5.22 1.47 -9.16
CA ASN A 92 -5.32 1.90 -7.76
C ASN A 92 -3.97 1.86 -7.04
N GLY A 93 -2.88 1.53 -7.74
CA GLY A 93 -1.55 1.39 -7.18
C GLY A 93 -0.83 2.73 -7.05
N LEU A 94 -0.30 3.00 -5.86
CA LEU A 94 0.62 4.09 -5.58
C LEU A 94 1.95 3.47 -5.12
N PRO A 95 3.00 3.50 -5.97
CA PRO A 95 4.28 2.90 -5.62
C PRO A 95 4.97 3.73 -4.55
N PHE A 96 5.67 3.05 -3.66
CA PHE A 96 6.39 3.65 -2.55
C PHE A 96 7.80 3.08 -2.48
N VAL A 97 8.77 3.91 -2.08
CA VAL A 97 10.15 3.45 -1.86
C VAL A 97 10.19 2.70 -0.54
N GLY A 98 10.56 1.42 -0.58
CA GLY A 98 10.70 0.60 0.63
C GLY A 98 11.81 1.13 1.53
N TYR A 99 11.59 1.09 2.84
CA TYR A 99 12.62 1.43 3.81
C TYR A 99 13.79 0.44 3.73
N ASN A 100 15.01 0.96 3.66
CA ASN A 100 16.23 0.17 3.74
C ASN A 100 17.11 0.69 4.87
N ALA A 101 17.20 -0.09 5.96
CA ALA A 101 17.99 0.28 7.13
C ALA A 101 19.48 0.49 6.83
N GLU A 102 20.04 -0.25 5.86
CA GLU A 102 21.45 -0.14 5.50
C GLU A 102 21.80 1.22 4.89
N LEU A 103 20.87 1.81 4.12
CA LEU A 103 21.05 3.15 3.54
C LEU A 103 20.97 4.26 4.59
N HIS A 104 20.31 4.03 5.71
CA HIS A 104 20.08 5.03 6.76
C HIS A 104 21.04 4.92 7.95
N THR A 105 21.90 3.88 8.01
CA THR A 105 22.87 3.70 9.10
C THR A 105 24.06 4.68 9.03
N SER A 106 24.31 5.32 7.90
CA SER A 106 25.41 6.27 7.73
C SER A 106 25.14 7.67 8.31
N GLY A 107 23.98 7.92 8.89
CA GLY A 107 23.65 9.14 9.64
C GLY A 107 23.49 10.42 8.80
N SER A 108 23.59 10.33 7.49
CA SER A 108 23.52 11.49 6.60
C SER A 108 22.14 11.74 5.98
N ASP A 109 21.30 10.70 5.86
CA ASP A 109 19.99 10.81 5.21
C ASP A 109 18.86 10.60 6.22
N LYS A 110 18.03 11.62 6.39
CA LYS A 110 16.75 11.50 7.09
C LYS A 110 15.78 10.77 6.18
N ASP A 111 15.17 9.71 6.69
CA ASP A 111 14.03 9.07 6.02
C ASP A 111 12.82 10.01 6.04
N GLU A 112 12.62 10.75 4.96
CA GLU A 112 11.49 11.66 4.77
C GLU A 112 10.45 11.14 3.77
N TYR A 113 10.59 9.90 3.27
CA TYR A 113 9.70 9.33 2.25
C TYR A 113 8.23 9.32 2.67
N LEU A 114 7.92 8.93 3.91
CA LEU A 114 6.55 8.97 4.43
C LEU A 114 6.02 10.39 4.59
N ILE A 115 6.89 11.38 4.81
CA ILE A 115 6.48 12.79 4.89
C ILE A 115 6.08 13.27 3.49
N GLY A 116 6.90 13.00 2.47
CA GLY A 116 6.58 13.32 1.08
C GLY A 116 5.29 12.67 0.58
N MET A 117 4.98 11.44 1.04
CA MET A 117 3.73 10.77 0.71
C MET A 117 2.48 11.52 1.21
N THR A 118 2.59 12.34 2.25
CA THR A 118 1.42 13.07 2.77
C THR A 118 0.85 14.05 1.75
N ASP A 119 1.70 14.70 0.96
CA ASP A 119 1.26 15.65 -0.05
C ASP A 119 0.64 14.92 -1.25
N ILE A 120 1.24 13.82 -1.68
CA ILE A 120 0.67 12.96 -2.72
C ILE A 120 -0.73 12.43 -2.29
N ILE A 121 -0.87 11.98 -1.04
CA ILE A 121 -2.16 11.49 -0.52
C ILE A 121 -3.21 12.62 -0.50
N LYS A 122 -2.84 13.87 -0.19
CA LYS A 122 -3.75 15.01 -0.27
C LYS A 122 -4.22 15.24 -1.71
N GLU A 123 -3.30 15.32 -2.67
CA GLU A 123 -3.60 15.52 -4.09
C GLU A 123 -4.50 14.40 -4.64
N VAL A 124 -4.19 13.15 -4.32
CA VAL A 124 -5.03 12.00 -4.67
C VAL A 124 -6.40 12.11 -4.00
N GLY A 125 -6.44 12.55 -2.74
CA GLY A 125 -7.66 12.74 -1.98
C GLY A 125 -8.65 13.75 -2.58
N GLU A 126 -8.17 14.74 -3.32
CA GLU A 126 -8.98 15.75 -4.02
C GLU A 126 -9.65 15.21 -5.29
N GLN A 127 -9.18 14.09 -5.83
CA GLN A 127 -9.73 13.51 -7.05
C GLN A 127 -11.09 12.83 -6.78
N LYS A 128 -12.05 12.98 -7.69
CA LYS A 128 -13.30 12.20 -7.64
C LYS A 128 -13.07 10.72 -7.94
N ASP A 129 -12.14 10.45 -8.85
CA ASP A 129 -11.64 9.11 -9.19
C ASP A 129 -10.11 9.14 -9.18
N VAL A 130 -9.52 8.46 -8.19
CA VAL A 130 -8.07 8.44 -7.98
C VAL A 130 -7.31 7.77 -9.14
N ARG A 131 -7.99 6.89 -9.89
CA ARG A 131 -7.36 6.06 -10.92
C ARG A 131 -6.85 6.87 -12.11
N GLY A 132 -7.54 7.96 -12.45
CA GLY A 132 -7.08 8.91 -13.50
C GLY A 132 -5.74 9.51 -13.13
N TYR A 133 -5.67 10.11 -11.94
CA TYR A 133 -4.45 10.71 -11.40
C TYR A 133 -3.30 9.70 -11.30
N LEU A 134 -3.56 8.51 -10.73
CA LEU A 134 -2.54 7.47 -10.56
C LEU A 134 -2.02 6.94 -11.90
N LYS A 135 -2.89 6.82 -12.90
CA LYS A 135 -2.49 6.43 -14.26
C LYS A 135 -1.60 7.47 -14.92
N GLU A 136 -1.93 8.75 -14.81
CA GLU A 136 -1.15 9.84 -15.42
C GLU A 136 0.23 10.00 -14.78
N ASN A 137 0.32 9.87 -13.46
CA ASN A 137 1.56 10.13 -12.72
C ASN A 137 2.47 8.90 -12.56
N TYR A 138 1.89 7.70 -12.45
CA TYR A 138 2.65 6.48 -12.14
C TYR A 138 2.54 5.38 -13.19
N ASN A 139 1.43 5.28 -13.90
CA ASN A 139 1.16 4.30 -14.98
C ASN A 139 1.65 2.87 -14.67
N ILE A 140 1.25 2.36 -13.51
CA ILE A 140 1.69 1.05 -12.99
C ILE A 140 1.40 -0.07 -13.99
N ARG A 141 0.27 -0.02 -14.70
CA ARG A 141 -0.08 -1.01 -15.71
C ARG A 141 0.99 -1.11 -16.81
N GLN A 142 1.48 0.03 -17.30
CA GLN A 142 2.53 0.03 -18.32
C GLN A 142 3.87 -0.46 -17.75
N TYR A 143 4.18 -0.08 -16.51
CA TYR A 143 5.36 -0.59 -15.82
C TYR A 143 5.32 -2.12 -15.71
N LEU A 144 4.20 -2.71 -15.25
CA LEU A 144 4.05 -4.16 -15.10
C LEU A 144 4.18 -4.90 -16.43
N LYS A 145 3.61 -4.35 -17.52
CA LYS A 145 3.79 -4.91 -18.87
C LYS A 145 5.25 -4.89 -19.32
N ASN A 146 5.94 -3.77 -19.15
CA ASN A 146 7.35 -3.64 -19.51
C ASN A 146 8.24 -4.60 -18.73
N ALA A 147 7.90 -4.82 -17.45
CA ALA A 147 8.58 -5.78 -16.58
C ALA A 147 8.16 -7.25 -16.82
N LYS A 148 7.26 -7.52 -17.78
CA LYS A 148 6.71 -8.86 -18.08
C LYS A 148 6.05 -9.53 -16.87
N LEU A 149 5.39 -8.73 -16.02
CA LEU A 149 4.68 -9.18 -14.83
C LEU A 149 3.15 -9.29 -15.07
N MET A 150 2.68 -8.85 -16.23
CA MET A 150 1.30 -8.96 -16.74
C MET A 150 1.29 -9.43 -18.17
#